data_5f5a2c90d5b6093fe99a88f5d12e92ce
#
_entry.id   5f5a2c90d5b6093fe99a88f5d12e92ce
#
_cell.length_a   1.000
_cell.length_b   1.000
_cell.length_c   1.000
_cell.angle_alpha   90.00
_cell.angle_beta   90.00
_cell.angle_gamma   90.00
#
_symmetry.space_group_name_H-M   'P 1'
#
loop_
_entity.id
_entity.type
_entity.pdbx_description
1 polymer ?
#
loop_
_entity_poly.entity_id
_entity_poly.type
_entity_poly.pdbx_seq_one_letter_code
_entity_poly.pdbx_strand_id
1 'polypeptide(L)'
;VDDAQARRQLLFRLADLMPVLEELALYAYRRQMYTGVLRLALRENKKLGPEPAQITLVRGVGFVDLVSYTSLVRNLSAPELARLINRFEQSCLDIIAPSGGRIIKTLGDEVFFLTEAPEAIAEISLKLAEQIGKDPELPEVRVAFIWGEVLANRGDVYGSSVNLASRLVSLAEPGSVLTDSETAETLKEY
;
A
#
# COMPACT_ATOMS: atom_id res chain seq x y z
N VAL A 1 -5.67 -20.08 -34.09
CA VAL A 1 -4.63 -19.03 -34.15
C VAL A 1 -3.37 -19.63 -33.58
N ASP A 2 -2.30 -19.67 -34.38
CA ASP A 2 -1.04 -20.33 -34.08
C ASP A 2 -0.39 -19.64 -32.85
N ASP A 3 -0.17 -20.38 -31.77
CA ASP A 3 0.43 -19.93 -30.50
C ASP A 3 1.83 -19.30 -30.74
N ALA A 4 2.54 -19.74 -31.77
CA ALA A 4 3.82 -19.18 -32.20
C ALA A 4 3.70 -17.77 -32.77
N GLN A 5 2.62 -17.45 -33.45
CA GLN A 5 2.36 -16.11 -34.03
C GLN A 5 1.98 -15.12 -32.92
N ALA A 6 1.18 -15.55 -31.95
CA ALA A 6 0.84 -14.73 -30.79
C ALA A 6 2.08 -14.41 -29.93
N ARG A 7 2.96 -15.37 -29.73
CA ARG A 7 4.24 -15.16 -29.01
C ARG A 7 5.17 -14.19 -29.73
N ARG A 8 5.27 -14.29 -31.06
CA ARG A 8 6.06 -13.34 -31.86
C ARG A 8 5.51 -11.91 -31.76
N GLN A 9 4.20 -11.73 -31.85
CA GLN A 9 3.58 -10.41 -31.69
C GLN A 9 3.81 -9.83 -30.29
N LEU A 10 3.76 -10.67 -29.25
CA LEU A 10 4.06 -10.23 -27.88
C LEU A 10 5.52 -9.78 -27.73
N LEU A 11 6.47 -10.52 -28.33
CA LEU A 11 7.90 -10.16 -28.30
C LEU A 11 8.18 -8.84 -29.04
N PHE A 12 7.54 -8.59 -30.18
CA PHE A 12 7.67 -7.31 -30.86
C PHE A 12 7.11 -6.15 -30.05
N ARG A 13 5.93 -6.31 -29.42
CA ARG A 13 5.36 -5.29 -28.54
C ARG A 13 6.22 -5.03 -27.30
N LEU A 14 6.83 -6.06 -26.73
CA LEU A 14 7.78 -5.90 -25.64
C LEU A 14 9.03 -5.13 -26.10
N ALA A 15 9.55 -5.42 -27.29
CA ALA A 15 10.69 -4.68 -27.85
C ALA A 15 10.37 -3.19 -28.07
N ASP A 16 9.16 -2.88 -28.54
CA ASP A 16 8.69 -1.50 -28.73
C ASP A 16 8.52 -0.75 -27.40
N LEU A 17 8.20 -1.47 -26.31
CA LEU A 17 8.05 -0.90 -24.96
C LEU A 17 9.38 -0.75 -24.22
N MET A 18 10.45 -1.44 -24.67
CA MET A 18 11.75 -1.41 -23.97
C MET A 18 12.29 0.00 -23.73
N PRO A 19 12.26 0.95 -24.69
CA PRO A 19 12.76 2.31 -24.44
C PRO A 19 11.99 3.02 -23.32
N VAL A 20 10.67 2.84 -23.25
CA VAL A 20 9.82 3.43 -22.20
C VAL A 20 10.11 2.78 -20.84
N LEU A 21 10.30 1.47 -20.82
CA LEU A 21 10.66 0.74 -19.60
C LEU A 21 12.05 1.13 -19.08
N GLU A 22 13.02 1.33 -19.98
CA GLU A 22 14.36 1.83 -19.64
C GLU A 22 14.30 3.24 -19.05
N GLU A 23 13.49 4.13 -19.63
CA GLU A 23 13.32 5.50 -19.15
C GLU A 23 12.66 5.52 -17.77
N LEU A 24 11.63 4.69 -17.56
CA LEU A 24 10.98 4.51 -16.26
C LEU A 24 11.92 3.91 -15.21
N ALA A 25 12.70 2.91 -15.59
CA ALA A 25 13.69 2.30 -14.69
C ALA A 25 14.78 3.31 -14.30
N LEU A 26 15.26 4.11 -15.28
CA LEU A 26 16.23 5.17 -15.03
C LEU A 26 15.65 6.27 -14.13
N TYR A 27 14.40 6.65 -14.34
CA TYR A 27 13.69 7.61 -13.47
C TYR A 27 13.57 7.08 -12.04
N ALA A 28 13.12 5.84 -11.87
CA ALA A 28 13.01 5.21 -10.56
C ALA A 28 14.36 5.12 -9.85
N TYR A 29 15.40 4.72 -10.58
CA TYR A 29 16.79 4.67 -10.07
C TYR A 29 17.28 6.05 -9.63
N ARG A 30 17.14 7.09 -10.47
CA ARG A 30 17.52 8.47 -10.15
C ARG A 30 16.78 8.98 -8.91
N ARG A 31 15.46 8.73 -8.82
CA ARG A 31 14.65 9.11 -7.66
C ARG A 31 15.16 8.44 -6.37
N GLN A 32 15.51 7.16 -6.45
CA GLN A 32 16.05 6.40 -5.32
C GLN A 32 17.42 6.94 -4.90
N MET A 33 18.30 7.20 -5.87
CA MET A 33 19.62 7.80 -5.63
C MET A 33 19.52 9.20 -5.04
N TYR A 34 18.62 10.06 -5.58
CA TYR A 34 18.40 11.40 -5.05
C TYR A 34 17.94 11.39 -3.60
N THR A 35 17.00 10.48 -3.28
CA THR A 35 16.53 10.28 -1.92
C THR A 35 17.65 9.77 -1.00
N GLY A 36 18.53 8.89 -1.49
CA GLY A 36 19.69 8.40 -0.77
C GLY A 36 20.72 9.50 -0.49
N VAL A 37 21.05 10.30 -1.51
CA VAL A 37 21.99 11.45 -1.37
C VAL A 37 21.43 12.51 -0.43
N LEU A 38 20.14 12.84 -0.54
CA LEU A 38 19.48 13.78 0.37
C LEU A 38 19.54 13.29 1.83
N ARG A 39 19.31 11.99 2.05
CA ARG A 39 19.46 11.38 3.38
C ARG A 39 20.89 11.48 3.91
N LEU A 40 21.90 11.26 3.06
CA LEU A 40 23.31 11.41 3.43
C LEU A 40 23.65 12.87 3.76
N ALA A 41 23.21 13.83 2.96
CA ALA A 41 23.44 15.26 3.20
C ALA A 41 22.77 15.73 4.50
N LEU A 42 21.58 15.25 4.81
CA LEU A 42 20.90 15.53 6.07
C LEU A 42 21.60 14.89 7.29
N ARG A 43 22.33 13.79 7.08
CA ARG A 43 23.17 13.16 8.12
C ARG A 43 24.42 13.97 8.44
N GLU A 44 25.08 14.56 7.46
CA GLU A 44 26.28 15.41 7.70
C GLU A 44 25.95 16.67 8.49
N ASN A 45 24.77 17.26 8.28
CA ASN A 45 24.33 18.44 9.04
C ASN A 45 23.89 18.17 10.49
N LYS A 46 23.64 16.91 10.85
CA LYS A 46 23.44 16.48 12.23
C LYS A 46 24.62 15.61 12.62
N LYS A 47 25.42 16.04 13.62
CA LYS A 47 26.46 15.23 14.30
C LYS A 47 25.77 14.02 14.97
N LEU A 48 25.38 13.03 14.19
CA LEU A 48 24.76 11.78 14.64
C LEU A 48 25.82 10.69 14.66
N GLY A 49 25.90 10.00 15.79
CA GLY A 49 26.77 8.86 16.02
C GLY A 49 26.56 7.70 15.02
N PRO A 50 27.29 6.58 15.15
CA PRO A 50 27.44 5.52 14.15
C PRO A 50 26.18 4.65 13.90
N GLU A 51 25.05 4.96 14.51
CA GLU A 51 23.80 4.23 14.22
C GLU A 51 23.13 4.72 12.94
N PRO A 52 22.56 3.81 12.11
CA PRO A 52 21.79 4.21 10.94
C PRO A 52 20.63 5.08 11.43
N ALA A 53 20.60 6.35 10.96
CA ALA A 53 19.59 7.31 11.37
C ALA A 53 18.19 6.74 11.12
N GLN A 54 17.56 6.30 12.17
CA GLN A 54 16.15 5.96 12.20
C GLN A 54 15.39 7.28 12.08
N ILE A 55 14.65 7.45 11.00
CA ILE A 55 13.85 8.67 10.78
C ILE A 55 12.46 8.36 11.34
N THR A 56 12.15 8.96 12.48
CA THR A 56 10.79 8.99 13.00
C THR A 56 9.98 10.04 12.24
N LEU A 57 8.85 9.64 11.71
CA LEU A 57 7.91 10.47 10.95
C LEU A 57 6.51 10.28 11.54
N VAL A 58 5.69 11.32 11.51
CA VAL A 58 4.25 11.17 11.77
C VAL A 58 3.56 10.90 10.44
N ARG A 59 2.80 9.82 10.36
CA ARG A 59 2.16 9.34 9.12
C ARG A 59 0.81 8.69 9.42
N GLY A 60 -0.07 8.71 8.43
CA GLY A 60 -1.23 7.83 8.41
C GLY A 60 -0.79 6.42 8.03
N VAL A 61 -1.16 5.45 8.85
CA VAL A 61 -0.88 4.02 8.68
C VAL A 61 -2.20 3.32 8.48
N GLY A 62 -2.41 2.68 7.33
CA GLY A 62 -3.65 1.99 7.02
C GLY A 62 -3.42 0.54 6.61
N PHE A 63 -4.37 -0.31 7.01
CA PHE A 63 -4.48 -1.70 6.60
C PHE A 63 -5.89 -1.95 6.05
N VAL A 64 -5.96 -2.69 4.96
CA VAL A 64 -7.21 -3.22 4.40
C VAL A 64 -7.05 -4.71 4.17
N ASP A 65 -8.03 -5.50 4.59
CA ASP A 65 -8.00 -6.97 4.62
C ASP A 65 -9.32 -7.53 4.06
N LEU A 66 -9.23 -8.58 3.22
CA LEU A 66 -10.39 -9.26 2.66
C LEU A 66 -11.08 -10.14 3.69
N VAL A 67 -12.39 -9.97 3.84
CA VAL A 67 -13.19 -10.78 4.76
C VAL A 67 -13.24 -12.24 4.29
N SER A 68 -13.04 -13.17 5.22
CA SER A 68 -13.16 -14.62 4.98
C SER A 68 -12.22 -15.21 3.92
N TYR A 69 -11.11 -14.55 3.62
CA TYR A 69 -10.14 -15.00 2.62
C TYR A 69 -9.69 -16.46 2.82
N THR A 70 -9.35 -16.86 4.03
CA THR A 70 -8.90 -18.23 4.35
C THR A 70 -9.93 -19.30 3.97
N SER A 71 -11.24 -18.98 4.08
CA SER A 71 -12.30 -19.90 3.65
C SER A 71 -12.49 -19.90 2.13
N LEU A 72 -12.29 -18.76 1.47
CA LEU A 72 -12.35 -18.63 0.01
C LEU A 72 -11.23 -19.42 -0.67
N VAL A 73 -10.01 -19.34 -0.18
CA VAL A 73 -8.84 -20.07 -0.73
C VAL A 73 -9.08 -21.58 -0.80
N ARG A 74 -9.83 -22.15 0.14
CA ARG A 74 -10.12 -23.58 0.17
C ARG A 74 -11.04 -24.05 -0.96
N ASN A 75 -11.83 -23.13 -1.53
CA ASN A 75 -12.86 -23.41 -2.51
C ASN A 75 -12.54 -22.93 -3.93
N LEU A 76 -11.48 -22.11 -4.09
CA LEU A 76 -11.07 -21.56 -5.37
C LEU A 76 -9.93 -22.35 -5.98
N SER A 77 -9.94 -22.49 -7.30
CA SER A 77 -8.77 -22.96 -8.05
C SER A 77 -7.66 -21.89 -8.04
N ALA A 78 -6.41 -22.31 -8.30
CA ALA A 78 -5.30 -21.36 -8.35
C ALA A 78 -5.49 -20.19 -9.34
N PRO A 79 -6.05 -20.37 -10.55
CA PRO A 79 -6.34 -19.26 -11.45
C PRO A 79 -7.45 -18.32 -10.94
N GLU A 80 -8.46 -18.84 -10.23
CA GLU A 80 -9.52 -18.03 -9.63
C GLU A 80 -9.01 -17.21 -8.47
N LEU A 81 -8.20 -17.83 -7.61
CA LEU A 81 -7.53 -17.13 -6.52
C LEU A 81 -6.62 -16.02 -7.03
N ALA A 82 -5.81 -16.28 -8.05
CA ALA A 82 -4.94 -15.27 -8.65
C ALA A 82 -5.74 -14.09 -9.22
N ARG A 83 -6.89 -14.35 -9.86
CA ARG A 83 -7.77 -13.26 -10.35
C ARG A 83 -8.36 -12.44 -9.22
N LEU A 84 -8.81 -13.09 -8.14
CA LEU A 84 -9.35 -12.41 -6.96
C LEU A 84 -8.30 -11.46 -6.34
N ILE A 85 -7.10 -11.96 -6.09
CA ILE A 85 -6.01 -11.17 -5.50
C ILE A 85 -5.60 -10.02 -6.42
N ASN A 86 -5.37 -10.28 -7.70
CA ASN A 86 -5.01 -9.22 -8.65
C ASN A 86 -6.08 -8.13 -8.73
N ARG A 87 -7.38 -8.50 -8.71
CA ARG A 87 -8.48 -7.54 -8.71
C ARG A 87 -8.49 -6.70 -7.43
N PHE A 88 -8.32 -7.33 -6.28
CA PHE A 88 -8.23 -6.65 -4.99
C PHE A 88 -7.06 -5.68 -4.93
N GLU A 89 -5.84 -6.13 -5.28
CA GLU A 89 -4.65 -5.28 -5.30
C GLU A 89 -4.80 -4.10 -6.27
N GLN A 90 -5.36 -4.34 -7.46
CA GLN A 90 -5.62 -3.28 -8.44
C GLN A 90 -6.64 -2.26 -7.90
N SER A 91 -7.74 -2.72 -7.30
CA SER A 91 -8.74 -1.84 -6.68
C SER A 91 -8.12 -0.99 -5.56
N CYS A 92 -7.28 -1.59 -4.72
CA CYS A 92 -6.54 -0.84 -3.70
C CYS A 92 -5.61 0.21 -4.32
N LEU A 93 -4.86 -0.14 -5.36
CA LEU A 93 -3.95 0.78 -6.03
C LEU A 93 -4.70 1.97 -6.66
N ASP A 94 -5.83 1.70 -7.33
CA ASP A 94 -6.64 2.71 -8.02
C ASP A 94 -7.29 3.70 -7.04
N ILE A 95 -7.50 3.31 -5.79
CA ILE A 95 -8.04 4.17 -4.73
C ILE A 95 -6.93 4.91 -3.97
N ILE A 96 -5.89 4.18 -3.56
CA ILE A 96 -4.84 4.70 -2.67
C ILE A 96 -3.95 5.72 -3.37
N ALA A 97 -3.43 5.38 -4.55
CA ALA A 97 -2.42 6.21 -5.22
C ALA A 97 -2.95 7.58 -5.67
N PRO A 98 -4.13 7.71 -6.31
CA PRO A 98 -4.68 9.00 -6.71
C PRO A 98 -5.06 9.89 -5.52
N SER A 99 -5.38 9.30 -4.36
CA SER A 99 -5.74 10.02 -3.14
C SER A 99 -4.52 10.42 -2.27
N GLY A 100 -3.30 10.32 -2.80
CA GLY A 100 -2.08 10.73 -2.10
C GLY A 100 -1.52 9.68 -1.12
N GLY A 101 -2.05 8.47 -1.15
CA GLY A 101 -1.52 7.35 -0.39
C GLY A 101 -0.43 6.59 -1.15
N ARG A 102 0.29 5.74 -0.44
CA ARG A 102 1.33 4.87 -0.99
C ARG A 102 1.21 3.47 -0.41
N ILE A 103 1.03 2.47 -1.24
CA ILE A 103 1.14 1.06 -0.83
C ILE A 103 2.59 0.77 -0.46
N ILE A 104 2.78 0.19 0.72
CA ILE A 104 4.09 -0.23 1.23
C ILE A 104 4.35 -1.67 0.84
N LYS A 105 3.36 -2.54 1.08
CA LYS A 105 3.42 -3.96 0.73
C LYS A 105 2.02 -4.58 0.72
N THR A 106 1.92 -5.69 0.01
CA THR A 106 0.78 -6.61 0.04
C THR A 106 1.19 -7.89 0.77
N LEU A 107 0.30 -8.43 1.59
CA LEU A 107 0.53 -9.60 2.44
C LEU A 107 -0.61 -10.60 2.23
N GLY A 108 -0.66 -11.21 1.03
CA GLY A 108 -1.76 -12.10 0.66
C GLY A 108 -3.05 -11.32 0.43
N ASP A 109 -3.96 -11.39 1.38
CA ASP A 109 -5.26 -10.71 1.39
C ASP A 109 -5.26 -9.34 2.09
N GLU A 110 -4.12 -8.89 2.57
CA GLU A 110 -3.96 -7.63 3.28
C GLU A 110 -3.07 -6.66 2.49
N VAL A 111 -3.47 -5.39 2.42
CA VAL A 111 -2.68 -4.30 1.86
C VAL A 111 -2.33 -3.29 2.95
N PHE A 112 -1.05 -3.04 3.13
CA PHE A 112 -0.51 -2.02 4.00
C PHE A 112 -0.17 -0.75 3.22
N PHE A 113 -0.68 0.40 3.64
CA PHE A 113 -0.46 1.68 2.98
C PHE A 113 -0.21 2.83 3.96
N LEU A 114 0.38 3.90 3.45
CA LEU A 114 0.70 5.11 4.22
C LEU A 114 0.17 6.36 3.52
N THR A 115 -0.06 7.41 4.33
CA THR A 115 -0.31 8.77 3.85
C THR A 115 0.57 9.79 4.59
N GLU A 116 0.70 10.97 3.99
CA GLU A 116 1.44 12.09 4.60
C GLU A 116 0.54 13.09 5.32
N ALA A 117 -0.78 13.01 5.11
CA ALA A 117 -1.78 13.88 5.69
C ALA A 117 -2.86 13.08 6.45
N PRO A 118 -3.35 13.58 7.60
CA PRO A 118 -4.32 12.86 8.41
C PRO A 118 -5.70 12.75 7.73
N GLU A 119 -6.13 13.76 6.99
CA GLU A 119 -7.38 13.71 6.23
C GLU A 119 -7.32 12.67 5.11
N ALA A 120 -6.16 12.51 4.46
CA ALA A 120 -5.98 11.56 3.37
C ALA A 120 -6.12 10.10 3.84
N ILE A 121 -5.62 9.73 5.04
CA ILE A 121 -5.75 8.37 5.55
C ILE A 121 -7.20 8.01 5.82
N ALA A 122 -7.97 8.94 6.37
CA ALA A 122 -9.40 8.73 6.63
C ALA A 122 -10.20 8.60 5.34
N GLU A 123 -9.98 9.53 4.38
CA GLU A 123 -10.65 9.51 3.08
C GLU A 123 -10.38 8.23 2.30
N ILE A 124 -9.12 7.82 2.21
CA ILE A 124 -8.72 6.56 1.53
C ILE A 124 -9.38 5.37 2.21
N SER A 125 -9.36 5.30 3.54
CA SER A 125 -9.92 4.18 4.29
C SER A 125 -11.42 4.03 4.08
N LEU A 126 -12.16 5.16 4.08
CA LEU A 126 -13.59 5.16 3.78
C LEU A 126 -13.88 4.76 2.33
N LYS A 127 -13.12 5.27 1.37
CA LYS A 127 -13.24 4.90 -0.05
C LYS A 127 -12.98 3.40 -0.27
N LEU A 128 -11.96 2.84 0.39
CA LEU A 128 -11.65 1.41 0.29
C LEU A 128 -12.82 0.56 0.75
N ALA A 129 -13.38 0.83 1.94
CA ALA A 129 -14.53 0.10 2.46
C ALA A 129 -15.76 0.24 1.54
N GLU A 130 -16.05 1.46 1.07
CA GLU A 130 -17.23 1.73 0.25
C GLU A 130 -17.11 1.15 -1.17
N GLN A 131 -15.99 1.39 -1.86
CA GLN A 131 -15.87 1.04 -3.28
C GLN A 131 -15.61 -0.44 -3.49
N ILE A 132 -14.77 -1.07 -2.64
CA ILE A 132 -14.55 -2.51 -2.71
C ILE A 132 -15.81 -3.26 -2.30
N GLY A 133 -16.54 -2.80 -1.27
CA GLY A 133 -17.81 -3.38 -0.86
C GLY A 133 -18.93 -3.32 -1.92
N LYS A 134 -18.80 -2.47 -2.94
CA LYS A 134 -19.72 -2.40 -4.10
C LYS A 134 -19.33 -3.33 -5.25
N ASP A 135 -18.13 -3.92 -5.22
CA ASP A 135 -17.67 -4.82 -6.26
C ASP A 135 -18.21 -6.24 -6.03
N PRO A 136 -19.10 -6.75 -6.91
CA PRO A 136 -19.73 -8.06 -6.72
C PRO A 136 -18.76 -9.25 -6.87
N GLU A 137 -17.55 -9.01 -7.39
CA GLU A 137 -16.52 -10.05 -7.56
C GLU A 137 -15.51 -10.08 -6.43
N LEU A 138 -15.59 -9.11 -5.49
CA LEU A 138 -14.75 -9.06 -4.31
C LEU A 138 -15.55 -9.32 -3.04
N PRO A 139 -14.98 -9.98 -2.04
CA PRO A 139 -15.53 -9.99 -0.69
C PRO A 139 -15.54 -8.58 -0.11
N GLU A 140 -16.33 -8.37 0.94
CA GLU A 140 -16.19 -7.17 1.77
C GLU A 140 -14.78 -7.08 2.34
N VAL A 141 -14.39 -5.87 2.70
CA VAL A 141 -13.10 -5.61 3.36
C VAL A 141 -13.30 -5.10 4.76
N ARG A 142 -12.29 -5.29 5.58
CA ARG A 142 -12.09 -4.60 6.85
C ARG A 142 -10.99 -3.58 6.66
N VAL A 143 -11.17 -2.40 7.20
CA VAL A 143 -10.16 -1.34 7.09
C VAL A 143 -9.87 -0.80 8.49
N ALA A 144 -8.59 -0.56 8.77
CA ALA A 144 -8.21 0.17 9.97
C ALA A 144 -7.06 1.14 9.67
N PHE A 145 -7.02 2.25 10.40
CA PHE A 145 -5.94 3.21 10.24
C PHE A 145 -5.61 3.93 11.56
N ILE A 146 -4.37 4.40 11.64
CA ILE A 146 -3.83 5.19 12.76
C ILE A 146 -3.05 6.37 12.18
N TRP A 147 -3.17 7.51 12.81
CA TRP A 147 -2.29 8.65 12.60
C TRP A 147 -1.27 8.71 13.74
N GLY A 148 0.01 8.50 13.46
CA GLY A 148 0.99 8.44 14.53
C GLY A 148 2.44 8.29 14.07
N GLU A 149 3.33 8.16 15.04
CA GLU A 149 4.75 8.01 14.79
C GLU A 149 5.09 6.66 14.17
N VAL A 150 5.90 6.71 13.13
CA VAL A 150 6.44 5.55 12.45
C VAL A 150 7.95 5.71 12.22
N LEU A 151 8.63 4.59 12.17
CA LEU A 151 10.04 4.49 11.88
C LEU A 151 10.24 4.01 10.45
N ALA A 152 10.76 4.88 9.59
CA ALA A 152 11.10 4.50 8.21
C ALA A 152 12.50 3.92 8.13
N ASN A 153 12.62 2.69 7.62
CA ASN A 153 13.89 2.02 7.41
C ASN A 153 13.89 1.21 6.11
N ARG A 154 14.81 1.51 5.19
CA ARG A 154 15.04 0.77 3.93
C ARG A 154 13.80 0.55 3.06
N GLY A 155 12.85 1.48 3.08
CA GLY A 155 11.62 1.39 2.28
C GLY A 155 10.45 0.71 2.99
N ASP A 156 10.68 0.10 4.14
CA ASP A 156 9.63 -0.42 5.04
C ASP A 156 9.38 0.55 6.22
N VAL A 157 8.31 0.31 6.96
CA VAL A 157 7.86 1.16 8.05
C VAL A 157 7.51 0.31 9.27
N TYR A 158 7.95 0.76 10.45
CA TYR A 158 7.81 0.07 11.72
C TYR A 158 7.31 1.02 12.79
N GLY A 159 6.79 0.48 13.88
CA GLY A 159 6.42 1.26 15.06
C GLY A 159 5.15 0.76 15.75
N SER A 160 4.84 1.40 16.90
CA SER A 160 3.62 1.10 17.64
C SER A 160 2.36 1.38 16.85
N SER A 161 2.35 2.46 16.06
CA SER A 161 1.22 2.82 15.18
C SER A 161 0.95 1.75 14.12
N VAL A 162 2.00 1.16 13.52
CA VAL A 162 1.87 0.05 12.56
C VAL A 162 1.27 -1.18 13.23
N ASN A 163 1.80 -1.55 14.40
CA ASN A 163 1.29 -2.70 15.16
C ASN A 163 -0.16 -2.51 15.62
N LEU A 164 -0.52 -1.28 16.01
CA LEU A 164 -1.88 -0.97 16.43
C LEU A 164 -2.85 -1.04 15.26
N ALA A 165 -2.54 -0.43 14.13
CA ALA A 165 -3.37 -0.47 12.92
C ALA A 165 -3.59 -1.91 12.42
N SER A 166 -2.53 -2.74 12.39
CA SER A 166 -2.62 -4.16 12.03
C SER A 166 -3.49 -4.98 12.99
N ARG A 167 -3.51 -4.65 14.28
CA ARG A 167 -4.42 -5.30 15.24
C ARG A 167 -5.85 -4.83 15.07
N LEU A 168 -6.06 -3.53 14.82
CA LEU A 168 -7.39 -2.96 14.64
C LEU A 168 -8.10 -3.53 13.42
N VAL A 169 -7.39 -3.76 12.30
CA VAL A 169 -8.02 -4.33 11.10
C VAL A 169 -8.59 -5.72 11.37
N SER A 170 -7.93 -6.51 12.21
CA SER A 170 -8.45 -7.84 12.60
C SER A 170 -9.68 -7.79 13.50
N LEU A 171 -9.92 -6.65 14.18
CA LEU A 171 -11.07 -6.41 15.06
C LEU A 171 -12.22 -5.71 14.34
N ALA A 172 -11.96 -5.11 13.19
CA ALA A 172 -12.97 -4.40 12.42
C ALA A 172 -14.05 -5.36 11.90
N GLU A 173 -15.29 -4.90 11.86
CA GLU A 173 -16.39 -5.64 11.25
C GLU A 173 -16.31 -5.57 9.72
N PRO A 174 -16.87 -6.57 8.99
CA PRO A 174 -16.97 -6.49 7.53
C PRO A 174 -17.62 -5.18 7.06
N GLY A 175 -17.05 -4.56 6.02
CA GLY A 175 -17.52 -3.29 5.49
C GLY A 175 -17.27 -2.06 6.37
N SER A 176 -16.54 -2.20 7.48
CA SER A 176 -16.30 -1.12 8.43
C SER A 176 -14.87 -0.56 8.38
N VAL A 177 -14.73 0.64 8.92
CA VAL A 177 -13.45 1.33 9.10
C VAL A 177 -13.24 1.61 10.58
N LEU A 178 -12.09 1.17 11.13
CA LEU A 178 -11.78 1.32 12.54
C LEU A 178 -10.53 2.19 12.74
N THR A 179 -10.56 3.04 13.75
CA THR A 179 -9.40 3.83 14.19
C THR A 179 -9.39 3.95 15.72
N ASP A 180 -8.31 4.46 16.30
CA ASP A 180 -8.26 4.75 17.72
C ASP A 180 -8.79 6.14 18.08
N SER A 181 -8.97 6.40 19.36
CA SER A 181 -9.50 7.67 19.85
C SER A 181 -8.57 8.86 19.62
N GLU A 182 -7.25 8.66 19.66
CA GLU A 182 -6.26 9.72 19.45
C GLU A 182 -6.27 10.20 17.99
N THR A 183 -6.30 9.25 17.05
CA THR A 183 -6.46 9.55 15.62
C THR A 183 -7.81 10.21 15.34
N ALA A 184 -8.90 9.74 15.96
CA ALA A 184 -10.21 10.32 15.79
C ALA A 184 -10.29 11.78 16.30
N GLU A 185 -9.62 12.09 17.42
CA GLU A 185 -9.53 13.48 17.90
C GLU A 185 -8.73 14.36 16.93
N THR A 186 -7.59 13.88 16.43
CA THR A 186 -6.79 14.61 15.44
C THR A 186 -7.62 14.96 14.21
N LEU A 187 -8.45 14.05 13.73
CA LEU A 187 -9.29 14.26 12.55
C LEU A 187 -10.42 15.27 12.73
N LYS A 188 -10.81 15.61 13.96
CA LYS A 188 -11.80 16.66 14.22
C LYS A 188 -11.30 18.06 13.90
N GLU A 189 -10.01 18.24 13.77
CA GLU A 189 -9.38 19.53 13.43
C GLU A 189 -9.40 19.81 11.92
N TYR A 190 -9.80 18.83 11.11
CA TYR A 190 -9.87 18.86 9.65
C TYR A 190 -11.29 18.67 9.14
#